data_2ae3b559ae75be536d8fffa95934fe6c
#
_entry.id   2ae3b559ae75be536d8fffa95934fe6c
#
_cell.length_a   1.000
_cell.length_b   1.000
_cell.length_c   1.000
_cell.angle_alpha   90.00
_cell.angle_beta   90.00
_cell.angle_gamma   90.00
#
_symmetry.space_group_name_H-M   'P 1'
#
loop_
_entity.id
_entity.type
_entity.pdbx_description
1 polymer ?
#
loop_
_entity_poly.entity_id
_entity_poly.type
_entity_poly.pdbx_seq_one_letter_code
_entity_poly.pdbx_strand_id
1 'polypeptide(L)'
;AVTSLLHAGIIESEMKLDENRLKTLRNLLPDQWKRIMLFAADEEIADIIALGAHRLHIQTPDITRVNRYPLRHSKQRGSLNDESLNIENPFIKERLEDITLDHETNINSIATMLINAKRLIRKRRFSLRHLCDLYRAVRYLDYDEYRLKKTLSKMMILRFAQRITSILASELLLEEGFMPLIPRNDRKTTHIKRIMSIV
;
A
#
# COMPACT_ATOMS: atom_id res chain seq x y z
N ALA A 1 -9.24 -11.05 8.76
CA ALA A 1 -8.95 -10.24 9.95
C ALA A 1 -8.04 -9.07 9.58
N VAL A 2 -6.80 -9.31 9.11
CA VAL A 2 -5.83 -8.23 8.78
C VAL A 2 -6.39 -7.23 7.78
N THR A 3 -6.96 -7.68 6.67
CA THR A 3 -7.53 -6.83 5.61
C THR A 3 -8.61 -5.89 6.16
N SER A 4 -9.50 -6.39 7.03
CA SER A 4 -10.57 -5.58 7.62
C SER A 4 -10.03 -4.52 8.59
N LEU A 5 -9.03 -4.88 9.39
CA LEU A 5 -8.35 -3.94 10.30
C LEU A 5 -7.56 -2.88 9.54
N LEU A 6 -6.83 -3.30 8.49
CA LEU A 6 -6.12 -2.39 7.59
C LEU A 6 -7.07 -1.39 6.93
N HIS A 7 -8.14 -1.89 6.35
CA HIS A 7 -9.13 -1.05 5.66
C HIS A 7 -9.73 -0.03 6.62
N ALA A 8 -10.15 -0.46 7.83
CA ALA A 8 -10.64 0.45 8.86
C ALA A 8 -9.59 1.47 9.33
N GLY A 9 -8.29 1.11 9.31
CA GLY A 9 -7.21 2.02 9.70
C GLY A 9 -6.80 3.02 8.62
N ILE A 10 -7.02 2.68 7.35
CA ILE A 10 -6.61 3.54 6.22
C ILE A 10 -7.71 4.55 5.85
N ILE A 11 -8.98 4.13 5.89
CA ILE A 11 -10.11 4.98 5.48
C ILE A 11 -10.40 6.02 6.56
N GLU A 12 -10.58 7.27 6.15
CA GLU A 12 -10.91 8.37 7.06
C GLU A 12 -12.41 8.46 7.37
N SER A 13 -13.27 7.88 6.54
CA SER A 13 -14.72 7.84 6.72
C SER A 13 -15.17 6.66 7.60
N GLU A 14 -16.32 6.80 8.27
CA GLU A 14 -16.93 5.69 9.03
C GLU A 14 -17.18 4.48 8.12
N MET A 15 -16.53 3.37 8.43
CA MET A 15 -16.70 2.12 7.73
C MET A 15 -17.73 1.24 8.46
N LYS A 16 -18.80 0.89 7.76
CA LYS A 16 -19.73 -0.16 8.22
C LYS A 16 -19.19 -1.52 7.79
N LEU A 17 -18.53 -2.20 8.71
CA LEU A 17 -18.22 -3.63 8.53
C LEU A 17 -19.47 -4.47 8.69
N ASP A 18 -19.58 -5.54 7.92
CA ASP A 18 -20.56 -6.60 8.12
C ASP A 18 -20.46 -7.17 9.55
N GLU A 19 -21.61 -7.38 10.20
CA GLU A 19 -21.68 -7.86 11.60
C GLU A 19 -20.93 -9.18 11.81
N ASN A 20 -20.92 -10.07 10.82
CA ASN A 20 -20.20 -11.35 10.90
C ASN A 20 -18.68 -11.13 10.96
N ARG A 21 -18.16 -10.17 10.18
CA ARG A 21 -16.75 -9.79 10.21
C ARG A 21 -16.38 -9.13 11.54
N LEU A 22 -17.24 -8.27 12.07
CA LEU A 22 -17.04 -7.66 13.39
C LEU A 22 -17.02 -8.71 14.50
N LYS A 23 -17.96 -9.68 14.50
CA LYS A 23 -17.98 -10.80 15.46
C LYS A 23 -16.69 -11.62 15.38
N THR A 24 -16.23 -11.90 14.16
CA THR A 24 -14.97 -12.63 13.95
C THR A 24 -13.77 -11.89 14.54
N LEU A 25 -13.71 -10.56 14.36
CA LEU A 25 -12.63 -9.74 14.90
C LEU A 25 -12.67 -9.63 16.44
N ARG A 26 -13.87 -9.51 17.02
CA ARG A 26 -14.05 -9.45 18.48
C ARG A 26 -13.73 -10.77 19.19
N ASN A 27 -13.89 -11.88 18.48
CA ASN A 27 -13.64 -13.24 19.02
C ASN A 27 -12.22 -13.76 18.71
N LEU A 28 -11.30 -12.89 18.25
CA LEU A 28 -9.92 -13.29 18.02
C LEU A 28 -9.24 -13.72 19.32
N LEU A 29 -8.66 -14.91 19.32
CA LEU A 29 -7.89 -15.44 20.45
C LEU A 29 -6.58 -14.67 20.64
N PRO A 30 -6.00 -14.63 21.85
CA PRO A 30 -4.73 -13.94 22.13
C PRO A 30 -3.59 -14.38 21.19
N ASP A 31 -3.50 -15.68 20.85
CA ASP A 31 -2.48 -16.18 19.92
C ASP A 31 -2.70 -15.71 18.48
N GLN A 32 -3.95 -15.53 18.07
CA GLN A 32 -4.28 -14.96 16.75
C GLN A 32 -3.90 -13.49 16.69
N TRP A 33 -4.19 -12.71 17.75
CA TRP A 33 -3.73 -11.34 17.89
C TRP A 33 -2.22 -11.23 17.85
N LYS A 34 -1.51 -12.09 18.56
CA LYS A 34 -0.04 -12.15 18.55
C LYS A 34 0.50 -12.34 17.13
N ARG A 35 -0.09 -13.24 16.34
CA ARG A 35 0.30 -13.45 14.94
C ARG A 35 0.02 -12.22 14.07
N ILE A 36 -1.14 -11.59 14.25
CA ILE A 36 -1.50 -10.36 13.52
C ILE A 36 -0.51 -9.25 13.85
N MET A 37 -0.16 -9.07 15.13
CA MET A 37 0.76 -8.01 15.55
C MET A 37 2.20 -8.25 15.11
N LEU A 38 2.67 -9.51 15.13
CA LEU A 38 3.98 -9.86 14.58
C LEU A 38 4.05 -9.59 13.07
N PHE A 39 3.01 -9.98 12.35
CA PHE A 39 2.89 -9.69 10.91
C PHE A 39 2.81 -8.18 10.65
N ALA A 40 2.01 -7.46 11.44
CA ALA A 40 1.87 -6.02 11.31
C ALA A 40 3.20 -5.26 11.57
N ALA A 41 3.99 -5.74 12.54
CA ALA A 41 5.31 -5.19 12.82
C ALA A 41 6.29 -5.49 11.68
N ASP A 42 6.29 -6.71 11.12
CA ASP A 42 7.14 -7.09 9.99
C ASP A 42 6.81 -6.30 8.71
N GLU A 43 5.53 -6.00 8.49
CA GLU A 43 5.04 -5.22 7.35
C GLU A 43 4.97 -3.71 7.60
N GLU A 44 5.42 -3.23 8.79
CA GLU A 44 5.45 -1.81 9.21
C GLU A 44 4.05 -1.14 9.22
N ILE A 45 3.01 -1.90 9.55
CA ILE A 45 1.59 -1.46 9.57
C ILE A 45 0.94 -1.54 10.96
N ALA A 46 1.73 -1.70 12.02
CA ALA A 46 1.21 -1.88 13.39
C ALA A 46 0.36 -0.68 13.84
N ASP A 47 0.76 0.53 13.48
CA ASP A 47 0.02 1.77 13.73
C ASP A 47 -1.33 1.79 13.01
N ILE A 48 -1.38 1.34 11.75
CA ILE A 48 -2.61 1.27 10.96
C ILE A 48 -3.56 0.22 11.53
N ILE A 49 -3.05 -0.95 11.91
CA ILE A 49 -3.84 -2.02 12.56
C ILE A 49 -4.41 -1.56 13.89
N ALA A 50 -3.60 -0.88 14.71
CA ALA A 50 -4.05 -0.32 15.99
C ALA A 50 -5.15 0.73 15.80
N LEU A 51 -4.99 1.64 14.83
CA LEU A 51 -6.00 2.63 14.48
C LEU A 51 -7.29 1.97 13.99
N GLY A 52 -7.18 0.94 13.14
CA GLY A 52 -8.33 0.18 12.65
C GLY A 52 -9.09 -0.52 13.77
N ALA A 53 -8.39 -1.14 14.72
CA ALA A 53 -8.99 -1.78 15.87
C ALA A 53 -9.70 -0.75 16.78
N HIS A 54 -9.07 0.41 17.01
CA HIS A 54 -9.66 1.51 17.78
C HIS A 54 -10.96 2.02 17.14
N ARG A 55 -10.96 2.27 15.82
CA ARG A 55 -12.16 2.71 15.09
C ARG A 55 -13.30 1.70 15.10
N LEU A 56 -12.97 0.41 15.16
CA LEU A 56 -13.95 -0.67 15.24
C LEU A 56 -14.36 -1.02 16.69
N HIS A 57 -13.86 -0.25 17.67
CA HIS A 57 -14.09 -0.50 19.10
C HIS A 57 -13.72 -1.93 19.53
N ILE A 58 -12.56 -2.43 19.01
CA ILE A 58 -12.02 -3.74 19.35
C ILE A 58 -10.87 -3.55 20.32
N GLN A 59 -10.91 -4.25 21.46
CA GLN A 59 -9.81 -4.25 22.40
C GLN A 59 -8.63 -5.05 21.82
N THR A 60 -7.49 -4.37 21.68
CA THR A 60 -6.25 -5.02 21.28
C THR A 60 -5.45 -5.41 22.52
N PRO A 61 -4.78 -6.58 22.52
CA PRO A 61 -3.85 -6.91 23.58
C PRO A 61 -2.69 -5.91 23.60
N ASP A 62 -2.07 -5.74 24.76
CA ASP A 62 -0.96 -4.79 24.96
C ASP A 62 0.20 -5.08 24.00
N ILE A 63 0.36 -4.18 23.01
CA ILE A 63 1.33 -4.27 21.92
C ILE A 63 2.77 -4.06 22.41
N THR A 64 2.98 -3.39 23.56
CA THR A 64 4.30 -3.08 24.07
C THR A 64 5.15 -4.33 24.32
N ARG A 65 4.52 -5.47 24.53
CA ARG A 65 5.21 -6.75 24.69
C ARG A 65 5.65 -7.38 23.36
N VAL A 66 5.05 -7.01 22.23
CA VAL A 66 5.40 -7.56 20.90
C VAL A 66 6.69 -6.94 20.37
N ASN A 67 6.96 -5.68 20.68
CA ASN A 67 8.18 -4.97 20.29
C ASN A 67 9.48 -5.56 20.91
N ARG A 68 9.38 -6.52 21.83
CA ARG A 68 10.53 -7.21 22.44
C ARG A 68 11.01 -8.44 21.66
N TYR A 69 10.25 -8.88 20.64
CA TYR A 69 10.70 -9.98 19.78
C TYR A 69 11.60 -9.42 18.68
N PRO A 70 12.84 -9.92 18.51
CA PRO A 70 13.69 -9.51 17.40
C PRO A 70 12.94 -9.87 16.12
N LEU A 71 12.56 -8.84 15.37
CA LEU A 71 11.97 -9.00 14.05
C LEU A 71 12.99 -9.76 13.19
N ARG A 72 12.62 -10.94 12.72
CA ARG A 72 13.51 -11.81 11.93
C ARG A 72 14.01 -11.15 10.65
N HIS A 73 13.38 -10.06 10.21
CA HIS A 73 13.70 -9.35 8.97
C HIS A 73 13.47 -7.84 9.08
N SER A 74 14.16 -7.17 10.01
CA SER A 74 14.29 -5.70 9.94
C SER A 74 15.16 -5.32 8.72
N LYS A 75 14.64 -5.57 7.53
CA LYS A 75 15.19 -4.99 6.31
C LYS A 75 14.79 -3.53 6.32
N GLN A 76 15.76 -2.62 6.32
CA GLN A 76 15.48 -1.22 6.01
C GLN A 76 14.69 -1.15 4.70
N ARG A 77 13.39 -0.93 4.81
CA ARG A 77 12.48 -0.78 3.68
C ARG A 77 12.57 0.69 3.31
N GLY A 78 12.96 1.03 2.10
CA GLY A 78 13.04 2.43 1.66
C GLY A 78 11.66 3.12 1.68
N SER A 79 11.63 4.44 1.55
CA SER A 79 10.39 5.21 1.40
C SER A 79 9.92 5.25 -0.05
N LEU A 80 8.60 5.32 -0.29
CA LEU A 80 8.05 5.61 -1.62
C LEU A 80 8.22 7.08 -2.01
N ASN A 81 8.39 7.96 -1.04
CA ASN A 81 8.60 9.40 -1.24
C ASN A 81 10.09 9.78 -1.25
N ASP A 82 10.97 8.80 -1.42
CA ASP A 82 12.41 9.06 -1.51
C ASP A 82 12.72 9.77 -2.84
N GLU A 83 12.96 11.06 -2.75
CA GLU A 83 13.33 11.92 -3.90
C GLU A 83 14.77 11.70 -4.35
N SER A 84 15.62 11.10 -3.51
CA SER A 84 17.02 10.74 -3.84
C SER A 84 17.13 9.57 -4.80
N LEU A 85 16.14 9.41 -5.68
CA LEU A 85 16.08 8.34 -6.66
C LEU A 85 17.27 8.41 -7.63
N ASN A 86 18.21 7.52 -7.40
CA ASN A 86 19.15 7.16 -8.46
C ASN A 86 18.36 6.33 -9.50
N ILE A 87 17.67 7.06 -10.41
CA ILE A 87 16.91 6.46 -11.49
C ILE A 87 17.93 5.98 -12.52
N GLU A 88 18.20 4.68 -12.49
CA GLU A 88 19.15 4.02 -13.40
C GLU A 88 18.78 4.16 -14.89
N ASN A 89 17.50 4.43 -15.18
CA ASN A 89 17.01 4.59 -16.54
C ASN A 89 16.92 6.07 -16.93
N PRO A 90 17.80 6.58 -17.82
CA PRO A 90 17.84 7.99 -18.21
C PRO A 90 16.52 8.48 -18.81
N PHE A 91 15.80 7.64 -19.56
CA PHE A 91 14.49 8.00 -20.12
C PHE A 91 13.43 8.29 -19.05
N ILE A 92 13.46 7.55 -17.94
CA ILE A 92 12.50 7.77 -16.84
C ILE A 92 12.88 9.05 -16.10
N LYS A 93 14.19 9.31 -15.95
CA LYS A 93 14.69 10.52 -15.28
C LYS A 93 14.30 11.79 -16.06
N GLU A 94 14.60 11.86 -17.35
CA GLU A 94 14.25 12.97 -18.23
C GLU A 94 12.73 13.27 -18.19
N ARG A 95 11.91 12.23 -18.29
CA ARG A 95 10.45 12.38 -18.26
C ARG A 95 9.88 12.77 -16.90
N LEU A 96 10.54 12.41 -15.82
CA LEU A 96 10.17 12.86 -14.48
C LEU A 96 10.49 14.35 -14.33
N GLU A 97 11.62 14.79 -14.86
CA GLU A 97 12.00 16.20 -14.90
C GLU A 97 10.97 17.03 -15.72
N ASP A 98 10.54 16.54 -16.89
CA ASP A 98 9.48 17.16 -17.70
C ASP A 98 8.17 17.36 -16.95
N ILE A 99 7.75 16.36 -16.16
CA ILE A 99 6.50 16.43 -15.37
C ILE A 99 6.64 17.41 -14.21
N THR A 100 7.82 17.49 -13.62
CA THR A 100 8.11 18.42 -12.53
C THR A 100 8.00 19.87 -13.02
N LEU A 101 8.38 20.13 -14.27
CA LEU A 101 8.25 21.44 -14.91
C LEU A 101 6.79 21.83 -15.19
N ASP A 102 5.90 20.86 -15.42
CA ASP A 102 4.46 21.09 -15.66
C ASP A 102 3.66 21.41 -14.38
N HIS A 103 4.30 21.56 -13.22
CA HIS A 103 3.69 21.87 -11.93
C HIS A 103 2.56 20.91 -11.47
N GLU A 104 2.46 19.74 -12.06
CA GLU A 104 1.48 18.72 -11.68
C GLU A 104 1.96 17.87 -10.49
N THR A 105 2.08 18.51 -9.33
CA THR A 105 2.72 17.96 -8.13
C THR A 105 2.15 16.61 -7.71
N ASN A 106 0.82 16.42 -7.79
CA ASN A 106 0.19 15.16 -7.37
C ASN A 106 0.44 14.02 -8.37
N ILE A 107 0.40 14.28 -9.67
CA ILE A 107 0.74 13.29 -10.71
C ILE A 107 2.20 12.88 -10.58
N ASN A 108 3.10 13.86 -10.36
CA ASN A 108 4.51 13.60 -10.14
C ASN A 108 4.73 12.75 -8.88
N SER A 109 4.06 13.06 -7.78
CA SER A 109 4.12 12.27 -6.54
C SER A 109 3.70 10.82 -6.76
N ILE A 110 2.53 10.58 -7.38
CA ILE A 110 2.03 9.23 -7.67
C ILE A 110 2.98 8.48 -8.61
N ALA A 111 3.50 9.13 -9.65
CA ALA A 111 4.43 8.54 -10.59
C ALA A 111 5.74 8.13 -9.90
N THR A 112 6.29 9.00 -9.04
CA THR A 112 7.49 8.75 -8.23
C THR A 112 7.26 7.57 -7.28
N MET A 113 6.14 7.55 -6.56
CA MET A 113 5.77 6.43 -5.69
C MET A 113 5.70 5.11 -6.46
N LEU A 114 5.13 5.08 -7.66
CA LEU A 114 5.04 3.89 -8.49
C LEU A 114 6.41 3.43 -9.01
N ILE A 115 7.31 4.36 -9.36
CA ILE A 115 8.69 4.04 -9.76
C ILE A 115 9.43 3.40 -8.58
N ASN A 116 9.31 3.99 -7.39
CA ASN A 116 9.90 3.48 -6.16
C ASN A 116 9.34 2.12 -5.79
N ALA A 117 8.02 1.93 -5.86
CA ALA A 117 7.37 0.65 -5.66
C ALA A 117 7.96 -0.44 -6.58
N LYS A 118 8.12 -0.13 -7.88
CA LYS A 118 8.72 -1.06 -8.84
C LYS A 118 10.17 -1.43 -8.46
N ARG A 119 10.96 -0.46 -7.99
CA ARG A 119 12.33 -0.67 -7.50
C ARG A 119 12.35 -1.54 -6.24
N LEU A 120 11.48 -1.24 -5.26
CA LEU A 120 11.39 -2.00 -4.01
C LEU A 120 10.93 -3.43 -4.23
N ILE A 121 9.99 -3.67 -5.15
CA ILE A 121 9.55 -5.01 -5.56
C ILE A 121 10.73 -5.81 -6.14
N ARG A 122 11.50 -5.22 -7.04
CA ARG A 122 12.71 -5.87 -7.60
C ARG A 122 13.73 -6.25 -6.51
N LYS A 123 13.86 -5.41 -5.48
CA LYS A 123 14.75 -5.64 -4.32
C LYS A 123 14.11 -6.51 -3.23
N ARG A 124 12.88 -6.99 -3.42
CA ARG A 124 12.09 -7.74 -2.42
C ARG A 124 11.96 -6.98 -1.08
N ARG A 125 11.81 -5.67 -1.14
CA ARG A 125 11.67 -4.77 0.03
C ARG A 125 10.31 -4.07 0.07
N PHE A 126 9.42 -4.35 -0.87
CA PHE A 126 8.07 -3.79 -0.92
C PHE A 126 7.21 -4.43 0.16
N SER A 127 6.52 -3.60 0.96
CA SER A 127 5.70 -4.03 2.10
C SER A 127 4.26 -3.58 1.97
N LEU A 128 3.40 -4.07 2.87
CA LEU A 128 2.02 -3.57 2.98
C LEU A 128 1.96 -2.09 3.35
N ARG A 129 2.92 -1.56 4.11
CA ARG A 129 3.02 -0.12 4.38
C ARG A 129 3.07 0.68 3.08
N HIS A 130 3.94 0.31 2.17
CA HIS A 130 4.05 0.97 0.86
C HIS A 130 2.75 0.87 0.06
N LEU A 131 2.04 -0.25 0.16
CA LEU A 131 0.74 -0.41 -0.49
C LEU A 131 -0.31 0.53 0.13
N CYS A 132 -0.30 0.70 1.46
CA CYS A 132 -1.16 1.65 2.15
C CYS A 132 -0.86 3.11 1.76
N ASP A 133 0.41 3.46 1.59
CA ASP A 133 0.81 4.81 1.15
C ASP A 133 0.32 5.08 -0.28
N LEU A 134 0.46 4.10 -1.19
CA LEU A 134 -0.10 4.19 -2.54
C LEU A 134 -1.63 4.29 -2.53
N TYR A 135 -2.32 3.54 -1.67
CA TYR A 135 -3.77 3.63 -1.49
C TYR A 135 -4.18 5.05 -1.12
N ARG A 136 -3.52 5.65 -0.11
CA ARG A 136 -3.78 7.02 0.32
C ARG A 136 -3.54 8.02 -0.79
N ALA A 137 -2.43 7.90 -1.51
CA ALA A 137 -2.11 8.79 -2.62
C ALA A 137 -3.17 8.73 -3.73
N VAL A 138 -3.58 7.53 -4.13
CA VAL A 138 -4.57 7.32 -5.19
C VAL A 138 -5.96 7.80 -4.78
N ARG A 139 -6.35 7.63 -3.50
CA ARG A 139 -7.69 7.95 -3.02
C ARG A 139 -7.89 9.41 -2.63
N TYR A 140 -6.86 10.06 -2.07
CA TYR A 140 -7.02 11.36 -1.42
C TYR A 140 -6.29 12.51 -2.11
N LEU A 141 -5.36 12.25 -3.03
CA LEU A 141 -4.78 13.31 -3.83
C LEU A 141 -5.73 13.67 -4.98
N ASP A 142 -5.83 14.97 -5.25
CA ASP A 142 -6.57 15.48 -6.40
C ASP A 142 -5.65 15.48 -7.64
N TYR A 143 -6.04 14.76 -8.69
CA TYR A 143 -5.30 14.66 -9.95
C TYR A 143 -6.20 14.29 -11.12
N ASP A 144 -5.79 14.66 -12.33
CA ASP A 144 -6.45 14.25 -13.56
C ASP A 144 -6.04 12.83 -13.96
N GLU A 145 -7.00 11.89 -13.98
CA GLU A 145 -6.75 10.48 -14.31
C GLU A 145 -6.24 10.27 -15.74
N TYR A 146 -6.75 11.05 -16.69
CA TYR A 146 -6.32 10.95 -18.07
C TYR A 146 -4.86 11.38 -18.22
N ARG A 147 -4.47 12.47 -17.57
CA ARG A 147 -3.09 12.96 -17.55
C ARG A 147 -2.17 11.98 -16.83
N LEU A 148 -2.59 11.44 -15.68
CA LEU A 148 -1.85 10.40 -14.97
C LEU A 148 -1.61 9.19 -15.89
N LYS A 149 -2.64 8.67 -16.55
CA LYS A 149 -2.54 7.54 -17.49
C LYS A 149 -1.57 7.85 -18.63
N LYS A 150 -1.65 9.05 -19.23
CA LYS A 150 -0.77 9.51 -20.30
C LYS A 150 0.69 9.54 -19.83
N THR A 151 0.94 10.09 -18.65
CA THR A 151 2.25 10.19 -18.00
C THR A 151 2.85 8.81 -17.76
N LEU A 152 2.10 7.90 -17.11
CA LEU A 152 2.55 6.55 -16.84
C LEU A 152 2.80 5.73 -18.11
N SER A 153 2.05 6.01 -19.19
CA SER A 153 2.28 5.43 -20.52
C SER A 153 3.60 5.92 -21.13
N LYS A 154 3.85 7.23 -21.10
CA LYS A 154 5.11 7.83 -21.56
C LYS A 154 6.32 7.28 -20.79
N MET A 155 6.18 7.00 -19.48
CA MET A 155 7.20 6.40 -18.63
C MET A 155 7.35 4.89 -18.79
N MET A 156 6.55 4.23 -19.64
CA MET A 156 6.54 2.78 -19.84
C MET A 156 6.27 1.97 -18.54
N ILE A 157 5.56 2.55 -17.59
CA ILE A 157 5.17 1.90 -16.33
C ILE A 157 3.66 1.68 -16.20
N LEU A 158 2.85 2.04 -17.19
CA LEU A 158 1.38 1.91 -17.16
C LEU A 158 0.93 0.49 -16.79
N ARG A 159 1.48 -0.54 -17.42
CA ARG A 159 1.13 -1.94 -17.11
C ARG A 159 1.47 -2.34 -15.69
N PHE A 160 2.53 -1.76 -15.13
CA PHE A 160 2.89 -1.98 -13.73
C PHE A 160 1.89 -1.28 -12.81
N ALA A 161 1.56 -0.02 -13.08
CA ALA A 161 0.57 0.73 -12.32
C ALA A 161 -0.80 0.04 -12.31
N GLN A 162 -1.27 -0.48 -13.45
CA GLN A 162 -2.52 -1.27 -13.54
C GLN A 162 -2.49 -2.53 -12.66
N ARG A 163 -1.33 -3.19 -12.49
CA ARG A 163 -1.17 -4.32 -11.55
C ARG A 163 -1.27 -3.87 -10.11
N ILE A 164 -0.65 -2.74 -9.77
CA ILE A 164 -0.76 -2.15 -8.43
C ILE A 164 -2.22 -1.78 -8.14
N THR A 165 -2.94 -1.14 -9.08
CA THR A 165 -4.37 -0.86 -8.93
C THR A 165 -5.17 -2.15 -8.66
N SER A 166 -4.87 -3.24 -9.36
CA SER A 166 -5.51 -4.55 -9.11
C SER A 166 -5.22 -5.07 -7.69
N ILE A 167 -4.02 -4.86 -7.17
CA ILE A 167 -3.64 -5.26 -5.82
C ILE A 167 -4.32 -4.37 -4.78
N LEU A 168 -4.36 -3.05 -5.00
CA LEU A 168 -5.10 -2.12 -4.13
C LEU A 168 -6.58 -2.51 -4.02
N ALA A 169 -7.22 -2.85 -5.14
CA ALA A 169 -8.60 -3.30 -5.17
C ALA A 169 -8.82 -4.61 -4.39
N SER A 170 -7.96 -5.60 -4.57
CA SER A 170 -8.15 -6.93 -3.96
C SER A 170 -7.71 -6.99 -2.50
N GLU A 171 -6.63 -6.31 -2.12
CA GLU A 171 -6.04 -6.43 -0.77
C GLU A 171 -6.46 -5.31 0.18
N LEU A 172 -6.69 -4.10 -0.35
CA LEU A 172 -7.09 -2.93 0.45
C LEU A 172 -8.51 -2.46 0.13
N LEU A 173 -9.25 -3.19 -0.69
CA LEU A 173 -10.65 -2.91 -1.03
C LEU A 173 -10.84 -1.49 -1.61
N LEU A 174 -9.90 -1.06 -2.47
CA LEU A 174 -10.05 0.21 -3.18
C LEU A 174 -11.30 0.14 -4.07
N GLU A 175 -12.22 1.07 -3.85
CA GLU A 175 -13.50 1.13 -4.54
C GLU A 175 -13.30 1.53 -6.02
N GLU A 176 -14.19 1.06 -6.89
CA GLU A 176 -14.09 1.25 -8.33
C GLU A 176 -14.03 2.74 -8.74
N GLY A 177 -14.79 3.61 -8.04
CA GLY A 177 -14.80 5.05 -8.28
C GLY A 177 -13.49 5.79 -7.94
N PHE A 178 -12.54 5.12 -7.27
CA PHE A 178 -11.23 5.68 -6.95
C PHE A 178 -10.08 4.98 -7.69
N MET A 179 -10.39 4.08 -8.62
CA MET A 179 -9.37 3.39 -9.41
C MET A 179 -8.91 4.25 -10.58
N PRO A 180 -7.70 4.82 -10.56
CA PRO A 180 -7.22 5.73 -11.61
C PRO A 180 -6.98 5.00 -12.94
N LEU A 181 -6.90 3.68 -12.90
CA LEU A 181 -6.55 2.84 -14.03
C LEU A 181 -7.39 1.56 -14.02
N ILE A 182 -7.70 1.04 -15.20
CA ILE A 182 -8.31 -0.29 -15.34
C ILE A 182 -7.39 -1.34 -14.72
N PRO A 183 -7.85 -2.10 -13.71
CA PRO A 183 -7.06 -3.11 -13.02
C PRO A 183 -6.55 -4.20 -13.97
N ARG A 184 -5.32 -4.64 -13.78
CA ARG A 184 -4.73 -5.75 -14.53
C ARG A 184 -4.31 -6.86 -13.59
N ASN A 185 -4.93 -8.03 -13.75
CA ASN A 185 -4.59 -9.23 -13.00
C ASN A 185 -3.93 -10.25 -13.93
N ASP A 186 -2.63 -10.48 -13.74
CA ASP A 186 -1.84 -11.44 -14.50
C ASP A 186 -0.82 -12.17 -13.59
N ARG A 187 -0.03 -13.10 -14.15
CA ARG A 187 1.01 -13.83 -13.39
C ARG A 187 1.97 -12.93 -12.63
N LYS A 188 2.26 -11.73 -13.16
CA LYS A 188 3.14 -10.76 -12.48
C LYS A 188 2.44 -10.11 -11.29
N THR A 189 1.11 -9.91 -11.35
CA THR A 189 0.30 -9.45 -10.20
C THR A 189 0.40 -10.44 -9.05
N THR A 190 0.22 -11.73 -9.32
CA THR A 190 0.37 -12.81 -8.31
C THR A 190 1.79 -12.85 -7.76
N HIS A 191 2.81 -12.65 -8.59
CA HIS A 191 4.20 -12.60 -8.13
C HIS A 191 4.44 -11.43 -7.15
N ILE A 192 3.89 -10.24 -7.43
CA ILE A 192 3.98 -9.08 -6.53
C ILE A 192 3.31 -9.38 -5.19
N LYS A 193 2.12 -9.98 -5.19
CA LYS A 193 1.41 -10.40 -3.95
C LYS A 193 2.25 -11.35 -3.11
N ARG A 194 2.93 -12.33 -3.72
CA ARG A 194 3.82 -13.25 -3.01
C ARG A 194 5.01 -12.56 -2.34
N ILE A 195 5.56 -11.51 -2.95
CA ILE A 195 6.66 -10.72 -2.33
C ILE A 195 6.21 -10.06 -1.03
N MET A 196 4.95 -9.63 -0.95
CA MET A 196 4.35 -9.01 0.23
C MET A 196 3.81 -10.04 1.24
N SER A 197 4.02 -11.35 1.03
CA SER A 197 3.49 -12.42 1.89
C SER A 197 1.97 -12.37 2.13
N ILE A 198 1.22 -11.83 1.16
CA ILE A 198 -0.25 -11.70 1.24
C ILE A 198 -0.96 -12.99 0.76
N VAL A 199 -0.23 -13.93 0.18
CA VAL A 199 -0.75 -15.20 -0.35
C VAL A 199 -0.23 -16.37 0.47
#